data_504bbbfc87c675a12c2cc3206ad29d09
#
_entry.id   504bbbfc87c675a12c2cc3206ad29d09
#
_cell.length_a   1.000
_cell.length_b   1.000
_cell.length_c   1.000
_cell.angle_alpha   90.00
_cell.angle_beta   90.00
_cell.angle_gamma   90.00
#
_symmetry.space_group_name_H-M   'P 1'
#
loop_
_entity.id
_entity.type
_entity.pdbx_description
1 polymer ?
#
loop_
_entity_poly.entity_id
_entity_poly.type
_entity_poly.pdbx_seq_one_letter_code
_entity_poly.pdbx_strand_id
1 'polypeptide(L)'
;MQPEIKHIRALVAIERHGSFRQAAESLNISAPGLTKMIQALESQLGVELIDRKARPISLTKYGEAVCHEGAEALARIDRGLQQVEIMKGLEQVELVISTIALLSVSIAAEAVSQLIPQYPKAHFTISSESPRDAATNFNEHRSDF
;
A
#
# COMPACT_ATOMS: atom_id res chain seq x y z
N MET A 1 -0.09 -10.28 24.72
CA MET A 1 -0.89 -10.50 23.50
C MET A 1 -0.10 -9.92 22.35
N GLN A 2 0.08 -10.62 21.24
CA GLN A 2 0.90 -10.10 20.12
C GLN A 2 0.05 -9.16 19.23
N PRO A 3 0.67 -8.14 18.62
CA PRO A 3 0.02 -7.31 17.62
C PRO A 3 -0.53 -8.14 16.45
N GLU A 4 -1.74 -7.84 16.01
CA GLU A 4 -2.34 -8.49 14.85
C GLU A 4 -2.11 -7.64 13.59
N ILE A 5 -2.07 -8.28 12.44
CA ILE A 5 -1.88 -7.62 11.12
C ILE A 5 -2.87 -6.46 10.90
N LYS A 6 -4.12 -6.62 11.37
CA LYS A 6 -5.13 -5.55 11.28
C LYS A 6 -4.72 -4.26 12.00
N HIS A 7 -3.97 -4.34 13.11
CA HIS A 7 -3.49 -3.18 13.85
C HIS A 7 -2.37 -2.46 13.06
N ILE A 8 -1.49 -3.22 12.42
CA ILE A 8 -0.44 -2.67 11.56
C ILE A 8 -1.06 -1.99 10.33
N ARG A 9 -2.03 -2.64 9.69
CA ARG A 9 -2.78 -2.07 8.55
C ARG A 9 -3.49 -0.76 8.94
N ALA A 10 -4.03 -0.68 10.15
CA ALA A 10 -4.64 0.53 10.68
C ALA A 10 -3.64 1.69 10.84
N LEU A 11 -2.43 1.41 11.36
CA LEU A 11 -1.37 2.41 11.53
C LEU A 11 -0.89 2.96 10.18
N VAL A 12 -0.61 2.06 9.22
CA VAL A 12 -0.19 2.41 7.85
C VAL A 12 -1.26 3.26 7.13
N ALA A 13 -2.54 2.93 7.30
CA ALA A 13 -3.61 3.73 6.71
C ALA A 13 -3.70 5.14 7.31
N ILE A 14 -3.47 5.30 8.62
CA ILE A 14 -3.48 6.63 9.26
C ILE A 14 -2.29 7.47 8.77
N GLU A 15 -1.13 6.88 8.65
CA GLU A 15 0.05 7.56 8.11
C GLU A 15 -0.21 8.06 6.68
N ARG A 16 -0.71 7.18 5.80
CA ARG A 16 -1.02 7.51 4.41
C ARG A 16 -2.03 8.64 4.25
N HIS A 17 -3.08 8.65 5.05
CA HIS A 17 -4.18 9.59 4.91
C HIS A 17 -4.07 10.84 5.80
N GLY A 18 -3.18 10.86 6.79
CA GLY A 18 -3.03 11.96 7.76
C GLY A 18 -4.31 12.24 8.58
N SER A 19 -5.30 11.35 8.55
CA SER A 19 -6.63 11.53 9.14
C SER A 19 -7.24 10.21 9.55
N PHE A 20 -7.68 10.10 10.81
CA PHE A 20 -8.41 8.93 11.31
C PHE A 20 -9.69 8.63 10.53
N ARG A 21 -10.40 9.68 10.09
CA ARG A 21 -11.64 9.52 9.33
C ARG A 21 -11.38 8.91 7.97
N GLN A 22 -10.46 9.48 7.20
CA GLN A 22 -10.14 9.00 5.86
C GLN A 22 -9.51 7.60 5.90
N ALA A 23 -8.63 7.34 6.88
CA ALA A 23 -8.07 6.01 7.08
C ALA A 23 -9.15 4.96 7.43
N ALA A 24 -10.13 5.31 8.27
CA ALA A 24 -11.24 4.42 8.59
C ALA A 24 -12.13 4.13 7.36
N GLU A 25 -12.42 5.16 6.56
CA GLU A 25 -13.15 5.04 5.30
C GLU A 25 -12.41 4.10 4.33
N SER A 26 -11.09 4.26 4.16
CA SER A 26 -10.27 3.40 3.27
C SER A 26 -10.23 1.93 3.70
N LEU A 27 -10.38 1.67 5.00
CA LEU A 27 -10.41 0.32 5.57
C LEU A 27 -11.84 -0.25 5.72
N ASN A 28 -12.87 0.49 5.31
CA ASN A 28 -14.28 0.11 5.48
C ASN A 28 -14.66 -0.19 6.94
N ILE A 29 -14.14 0.59 7.89
CA ILE A 29 -14.44 0.49 9.30
C ILE A 29 -14.88 1.84 9.88
N SER A 30 -15.47 1.83 11.09
CA SER A 30 -15.81 3.07 11.78
C SER A 30 -14.58 3.77 12.38
N ALA A 31 -14.58 5.11 12.41
CA ALA A 31 -13.50 5.87 13.03
C ALA A 31 -13.28 5.54 14.53
N PRO A 32 -14.33 5.30 15.35
CA PRO A 32 -14.14 4.77 16.70
C PRO A 32 -13.50 3.38 16.73
N GLY A 33 -13.83 2.52 15.76
CA GLY A 33 -13.20 1.19 15.61
C GLY A 33 -11.71 1.30 15.32
N LEU A 34 -11.33 2.16 14.37
CA LEU A 34 -9.93 2.43 14.05
C LEU A 34 -9.18 2.98 15.29
N THR A 35 -9.79 3.92 16.02
CA THR A 35 -9.18 4.46 17.24
C THR A 35 -8.89 3.37 18.27
N LYS A 36 -9.85 2.45 18.50
CA LYS A 36 -9.66 1.32 19.42
C LYS A 36 -8.54 0.38 18.98
N MET A 37 -8.41 0.14 17.66
CA MET A 37 -7.32 -0.69 17.13
C MET A 37 -5.95 -0.09 17.42
N ILE A 38 -5.78 1.22 17.21
CA ILE A 38 -4.53 1.92 17.52
C ILE A 38 -4.25 1.92 19.02
N GLN A 39 -5.25 2.23 19.85
CA GLN A 39 -5.10 2.19 21.31
C GLN A 39 -4.70 0.79 21.81
N ALA A 40 -5.25 -0.27 21.24
CA ALA A 40 -4.88 -1.64 21.55
C ALA A 40 -3.41 -1.92 21.18
N LEU A 41 -2.94 -1.46 20.02
CA LEU A 41 -1.56 -1.60 19.58
C LEU A 41 -0.62 -0.80 20.49
N GLU A 42 -0.92 0.46 20.79
CA GLU A 42 -0.16 1.33 21.70
C GLU A 42 -0.05 0.71 23.11
N SER A 43 -1.17 0.18 23.63
CA SER A 43 -1.21 -0.50 24.93
C SER A 43 -0.35 -1.77 24.96
N GLN A 44 -0.31 -2.54 23.88
CA GLN A 44 0.51 -3.75 23.78
C GLN A 44 2.01 -3.44 23.72
N LEU A 45 2.37 -2.35 23.04
CA LEU A 45 3.75 -1.92 22.88
C LEU A 45 4.24 -1.04 24.05
N GLY A 46 3.33 -0.49 24.85
CA GLY A 46 3.64 0.41 25.97
C GLY A 46 4.14 1.78 25.54
N VAL A 47 3.90 2.19 24.28
CA VAL A 47 4.32 3.47 23.71
C VAL A 47 3.23 4.07 22.83
N GLU A 48 3.18 5.41 22.74
CA GLU A 48 2.33 6.09 21.79
C GLU A 48 2.95 6.01 20.37
N LEU A 49 2.14 5.65 19.39
CA LEU A 49 2.57 5.56 17.98
C LEU A 49 2.14 6.78 17.17
N ILE A 50 1.12 7.51 17.65
CA ILE A 50 0.55 8.66 16.95
C ILE A 50 0.64 9.89 17.82
N ASP A 51 1.21 10.97 17.28
CA ASP A 51 1.13 12.30 17.87
C ASP A 51 -0.23 12.92 17.53
N ARG A 52 -1.15 12.82 18.49
CA ARG A 52 -2.52 13.34 18.35
C ARG A 52 -2.60 14.86 18.49
N LYS A 53 -1.51 15.52 18.91
CA LYS A 53 -1.43 16.99 19.04
C LYS A 53 -0.97 17.67 17.76
N ALA A 54 -0.26 16.96 16.91
CA ALA A 54 0.19 17.48 15.62
C ALA A 54 -1.01 17.79 14.69
N ARG A 55 -0.82 18.76 13.83
CA ARG A 55 -1.78 19.18 12.80
C ARG A 55 -1.04 19.42 11.47
N PRO A 56 -1.15 18.55 10.47
CA PRO A 56 -1.90 17.29 10.45
C PRO A 56 -1.37 16.26 11.48
N ILE A 57 -2.15 15.20 11.73
CA ILE A 57 -1.75 14.09 12.60
C ILE A 57 -0.49 13.44 12.01
N SER A 58 0.48 13.16 12.87
CA SER A 58 1.75 12.52 12.49
C SER A 58 2.05 11.31 13.37
N LEU A 59 2.99 10.50 12.94
CA LEU A 59 3.53 9.41 13.73
C LEU A 59 4.55 9.92 14.75
N THR A 60 4.70 9.21 15.85
CA THR A 60 5.87 9.33 16.73
C THR A 60 7.04 8.55 16.11
N LYS A 61 8.26 8.74 16.62
CA LYS A 61 9.43 7.91 16.22
C LYS A 61 9.18 6.40 16.33
N TYR A 62 8.35 5.99 17.28
CA TYR A 62 7.95 4.58 17.44
C TYR A 62 6.93 4.18 16.38
N GLY A 63 6.00 5.07 16.08
CA GLY A 63 5.03 4.88 15.00
C GLY A 63 5.70 4.77 13.62
N GLU A 64 6.68 5.64 13.34
CA GLU A 64 7.45 5.60 12.09
C GLU A 64 8.17 4.25 11.92
N ALA A 65 8.88 3.78 12.96
CA ALA A 65 9.57 2.50 12.91
C ALA A 65 8.62 1.32 12.63
N VAL A 66 7.47 1.26 13.34
CA VAL A 66 6.48 0.19 13.15
C VAL A 66 5.79 0.31 11.80
N CYS A 67 5.51 1.54 11.33
CA CYS A 67 4.84 1.79 10.07
C CYS A 67 5.71 1.41 8.87
N HIS A 68 7.00 1.75 8.89
CA HIS A 68 7.95 1.42 7.84
C HIS A 68 8.04 -0.09 7.61
N GLU A 69 8.38 -0.86 8.64
CA GLU A 69 8.46 -2.31 8.56
C GLU A 69 7.09 -2.96 8.29
N GLY A 70 6.04 -2.37 8.86
CA GLY A 70 4.67 -2.82 8.68
C GLY A 70 4.18 -2.69 7.24
N ALA A 71 4.49 -1.59 6.57
CA ALA A 71 4.11 -1.37 5.18
C ALA A 71 4.78 -2.40 4.24
N GLU A 72 6.08 -2.66 4.43
CA GLU A 72 6.79 -3.69 3.67
C GLU A 72 6.22 -5.09 3.91
N ALA A 73 5.95 -5.43 5.18
CA ALA A 73 5.38 -6.73 5.53
C ALA A 73 3.99 -6.94 4.90
N LEU A 74 3.12 -5.91 4.93
CA LEU A 74 1.81 -5.94 4.29
C LEU A 74 1.92 -6.14 2.78
N ALA A 75 2.81 -5.41 2.12
CA ALA A 75 3.04 -5.57 0.68
C ALA A 75 3.52 -6.99 0.31
N ARG A 76 4.37 -7.61 1.16
CA ARG A 76 4.80 -9.01 0.96
C ARG A 76 3.64 -9.99 1.12
N ILE A 77 2.76 -9.77 2.10
CA ILE A 77 1.56 -10.61 2.29
C ILE A 77 0.63 -10.48 1.09
N ASP A 78 0.35 -9.25 0.66
CA ASP A 78 -0.55 -9.00 -0.46
C ASP A 78 -0.02 -9.62 -1.76
N ARG A 79 1.30 -9.54 -2.03
CA ARG A 79 1.94 -10.27 -3.14
C ARG A 79 1.77 -11.79 -3.04
N GLY A 80 1.92 -12.36 -1.85
CA GLY A 80 1.71 -13.80 -1.65
C GLY A 80 0.28 -14.23 -1.94
N LEU A 81 -0.71 -13.45 -1.53
CA LEU A 81 -2.12 -13.70 -1.82
C LEU A 81 -2.40 -13.58 -3.33
N GLN A 82 -1.82 -12.61 -4.00
CA GLN A 82 -1.93 -12.40 -5.44
C GLN A 82 -1.37 -13.59 -6.23
N GLN A 83 -0.23 -14.15 -5.80
CA GLN A 83 0.32 -15.37 -6.41
C GLN A 83 -0.65 -16.56 -6.31
N VAL A 84 -1.36 -16.70 -5.20
CA VAL A 84 -2.38 -17.77 -5.06
C VAL A 84 -3.50 -17.59 -6.07
N GLU A 85 -3.98 -16.37 -6.31
CA GLU A 85 -5.03 -16.11 -7.30
C GLU A 85 -4.53 -16.41 -8.73
N ILE A 86 -3.30 -16.04 -9.04
CA ILE A 86 -2.64 -16.41 -10.30
C ILE A 86 -2.59 -17.93 -10.47
N MET A 87 -2.16 -18.67 -9.45
CA MET A 87 -2.08 -20.12 -9.49
C MET A 87 -3.45 -20.81 -9.65
N LYS A 88 -4.51 -20.21 -9.14
CA LYS A 88 -5.89 -20.71 -9.33
C LYS A 88 -6.43 -20.53 -10.75
N GLY A 89 -5.72 -19.77 -11.58
CA GLY A 89 -6.22 -19.39 -12.91
C GLY A 89 -7.47 -18.49 -12.85
N LEU A 90 -7.71 -17.88 -11.70
CA LEU A 90 -8.78 -16.91 -11.48
C LEU A 90 -8.22 -15.53 -11.79
N GLU A 91 -8.12 -15.17 -13.08
CA GLU A 91 -7.41 -13.97 -13.34
C GLU A 91 -8.10 -12.90 -14.09
N GLN A 92 -8.08 -11.76 -13.47
CA GLN A 92 -7.56 -10.57 -14.13
C GLN A 92 -6.38 -10.05 -13.30
N VAL A 93 -5.15 -10.34 -13.68
CA VAL A 93 -3.97 -9.67 -13.14
C VAL A 93 -3.94 -8.29 -13.76
N GLU A 94 -4.13 -7.26 -12.96
CA GLU A 94 -3.92 -5.88 -13.38
C GLU A 94 -2.48 -5.50 -13.05
N LEU A 95 -1.66 -5.32 -14.07
CA LEU A 95 -0.29 -4.83 -13.94
C LEU A 95 -0.27 -3.34 -14.31
N VAL A 96 0.04 -2.50 -13.32
CA VAL A 96 0.17 -1.05 -13.52
C VAL A 96 1.64 -0.69 -13.61
N ILE A 97 2.07 -0.22 -14.79
CA ILE A 97 3.44 0.22 -15.04
C ILE A 97 3.46 1.74 -15.06
N SER A 98 4.02 2.38 -14.02
CA SER A 98 4.23 3.82 -13.97
C SER A 98 5.62 4.17 -14.51
N THR A 99 5.67 5.04 -15.51
CA THR A 99 6.92 5.42 -16.16
C THR A 99 6.88 6.88 -16.64
N ILE A 100 8.03 7.42 -17.01
CA ILE A 100 8.09 8.74 -17.64
C ILE A 100 7.70 8.68 -19.12
N ALA A 101 7.11 9.75 -19.65
CA ALA A 101 6.52 9.80 -21.00
C ALA A 101 7.44 9.26 -22.11
N LEU A 102 8.74 9.51 -22.04
CA LEU A 102 9.71 9.04 -23.05
C LEU A 102 9.86 7.50 -23.05
N LEU A 103 9.76 6.85 -21.89
CA LEU A 103 9.95 5.39 -21.77
C LEU A 103 8.63 4.63 -21.94
N SER A 104 7.47 5.26 -21.72
CA SER A 104 6.17 4.61 -21.83
C SER A 104 5.87 4.15 -23.25
N VAL A 105 6.23 4.95 -24.26
CA VAL A 105 5.92 4.68 -25.67
C VAL A 105 6.88 3.66 -26.30
N SER A 106 8.11 3.54 -25.80
CA SER A 106 9.12 2.67 -26.41
C SER A 106 9.34 1.40 -25.61
N ILE A 107 9.94 1.51 -24.44
CA ILE A 107 10.42 0.35 -23.68
C ILE A 107 9.27 -0.38 -22.98
N ALA A 108 8.37 0.36 -22.32
CA ALA A 108 7.27 -0.26 -21.59
C ALA A 108 6.27 -0.94 -22.54
N ALA A 109 5.91 -0.29 -23.64
CA ALA A 109 5.01 -0.87 -24.63
C ALA A 109 5.61 -2.12 -25.30
N GLU A 110 6.90 -2.13 -25.59
CA GLU A 110 7.58 -3.30 -26.16
C GLU A 110 7.64 -4.45 -25.13
N ALA A 111 7.99 -4.18 -23.89
CA ALA A 111 8.00 -5.19 -22.83
C ALA A 111 6.60 -5.80 -22.62
N VAL A 112 5.54 -4.98 -22.56
CA VAL A 112 4.17 -5.45 -22.43
C VAL A 112 3.75 -6.28 -23.65
N SER A 113 4.13 -5.89 -24.86
CA SER A 113 3.80 -6.66 -26.07
C SER A 113 4.35 -8.08 -26.07
N GLN A 114 5.49 -8.32 -25.41
CA GLN A 114 6.08 -9.65 -25.24
C GLN A 114 5.40 -10.48 -24.15
N LEU A 115 4.73 -9.83 -23.18
CA LEU A 115 4.04 -10.49 -22.08
C LEU A 115 2.61 -10.88 -22.44
N ILE A 116 1.90 -10.09 -23.27
CA ILE A 116 0.51 -10.37 -23.67
C ILE A 116 0.28 -11.81 -24.16
N PRO A 117 1.14 -12.39 -25.03
CA PRO A 117 0.94 -13.77 -25.49
C PRO A 117 1.09 -14.83 -24.38
N GLN A 118 1.88 -14.53 -23.34
CA GLN A 118 2.13 -15.43 -22.23
C GLN A 118 1.03 -15.33 -21.16
N TYR A 119 0.39 -14.17 -21.05
CA TYR A 119 -0.63 -13.86 -20.05
C TYR A 119 -1.89 -13.24 -20.70
N PRO A 120 -2.66 -14.01 -21.49
CA PRO A 120 -3.74 -13.48 -22.31
C PRO A 120 -4.92 -12.92 -21.52
N LYS A 121 -4.98 -13.16 -20.23
CA LYS A 121 -6.02 -12.65 -19.33
C LYS A 121 -5.55 -11.48 -18.44
N ALA A 122 -4.27 -11.11 -18.52
CA ALA A 122 -3.75 -9.99 -17.75
C ALA A 122 -4.14 -8.65 -18.37
N HIS A 123 -4.51 -7.69 -17.53
CA HIS A 123 -4.72 -6.31 -17.93
C HIS A 123 -3.44 -5.51 -17.64
N PHE A 124 -2.88 -4.93 -18.69
CA PHE A 124 -1.70 -4.08 -18.59
C PHE A 124 -2.10 -2.62 -18.73
N THR A 125 -1.81 -1.83 -17.70
CA THR A 125 -2.02 -0.39 -17.71
C THR A 125 -0.67 0.31 -17.67
N ILE A 126 -0.36 1.11 -18.71
CA ILE A 126 0.85 1.94 -18.72
C ILE A 126 0.42 3.37 -18.42
N SER A 127 0.85 3.91 -17.29
CA SER A 127 0.63 5.30 -16.90
C SER A 127 1.90 6.12 -17.15
N SER A 128 1.72 7.31 -17.73
CA SER A 128 2.81 8.26 -17.90
C SER A 128 2.71 9.33 -16.83
N GLU A 129 3.70 9.40 -15.99
CA GLU A 129 3.73 10.29 -14.84
C GLU A 129 4.95 11.21 -14.88
N SER A 130 4.90 12.30 -14.09
CA SER A 130 6.11 13.08 -13.86
C SER A 130 7.13 12.23 -13.05
N PRO A 131 8.45 12.48 -13.17
CA PRO A 131 9.44 11.75 -12.38
C PRO A 131 9.21 11.81 -10.87
N ARG A 132 8.58 12.88 -10.40
CA ARG A 132 8.25 13.07 -8.98
C ARG A 132 7.07 12.19 -8.55
N ASP A 133 6.04 12.12 -9.38
CA ASP A 133 4.83 11.35 -9.10
C ASP A 133 5.11 9.84 -9.24
N ALA A 134 5.93 9.44 -10.20
CA ALA A 134 6.38 8.06 -10.37
C ALA A 134 7.15 7.54 -9.12
N ALA A 135 8.05 8.37 -8.55
CA ALA A 135 8.75 8.02 -7.32
C ALA A 135 7.80 7.88 -6.11
N THR A 136 6.76 8.73 -6.04
CA THR A 136 5.75 8.68 -4.98
C THR A 136 4.89 7.42 -5.11
N ASN A 137 4.42 7.12 -6.32
CA ASN A 137 3.58 5.96 -6.58
C ASN A 137 4.32 4.63 -6.38
N PHE A 138 5.61 4.58 -6.70
CA PHE A 138 6.46 3.43 -6.39
C PHE A 138 6.58 3.20 -4.88
N ASN A 139 6.83 4.27 -4.10
CA ASN A 139 6.92 4.19 -2.65
C ASN A 139 5.57 3.85 -1.99
N GLU A 140 4.45 4.28 -2.59
CA GLU A 140 3.10 3.97 -2.12
C GLU A 140 2.57 2.61 -2.63
N HIS A 141 3.37 1.84 -3.35
CA HIS A 141 2.98 0.54 -3.95
C HIS A 141 1.74 0.65 -4.86
N ARG A 142 1.59 1.79 -5.55
CA ARG A 142 0.53 2.01 -6.56
C ARG A 142 0.94 1.56 -7.95
N SER A 143 2.19 1.17 -8.11
CA SER A 143 2.72 0.57 -9.33
C SER A 143 3.55 -0.65 -8.97
N ASP A 144 3.58 -1.62 -9.86
CA ASP A 144 4.36 -2.85 -9.67
C ASP A 144 5.80 -2.68 -10.18
N PHE A 145 6.01 -1.68 -11.06
CA PHE A 145 7.30 -1.27 -11.63
C PHE A 145 7.28 0.18 -12.09
#